data_2090ec2b101ceb80990eff1370407ca4
#
_entry.id   2090ec2b101ceb80990eff1370407ca4
#
_cell.length_a   1.000
_cell.length_b   1.000
_cell.length_c   1.000
_cell.angle_alpha   90.00
_cell.angle_beta   90.00
_cell.angle_gamma   90.00
#
_symmetry.space_group_name_H-M   'P 1'
#
loop_
_entity.id
_entity.type
_entity.pdbx_description
1 polymer ?
#
loop_
_entity_poly.entity_id
_entity_poly.type
_entity_poly.pdbx_seq_one_letter_code
_entity_poly.pdbx_strand_id
1 'polypeptide(L)'
;MRCLRPDLVVRSVHDVDYDALRRRGIRALFYDLENTLCRWRDWDLDARTHALLRSLREREMQIAVLTNAWVPPDHRLVRELGELGIPVVASARKPFRRGFRRTLALLGVGSRQAAMIGDQLLTDVLGGKRSGLYTALVDPLGPEESRPTKVNRWVERLLGRRIPAS
;
A
#
# COMPACT_ATOMS: atom_id res chain seq x y z
N MET A 1 -16.16 14.27 0.95
CA MET A 1 -15.82 13.47 -0.26
C MET A 1 -14.32 13.52 -0.66
N ARG A 2 -13.52 14.52 -0.24
CA ARG A 2 -12.06 14.56 -0.55
C ARG A 2 -11.24 13.39 0.03
N CYS A 3 -11.69 12.79 1.14
CA CYS A 3 -10.94 11.71 1.82
C CYS A 3 -10.95 10.34 1.10
N LEU A 4 -11.75 10.17 0.08
CA LEU A 4 -11.85 8.92 -0.68
C LEU A 4 -11.22 9.02 -2.10
N ARG A 5 -10.67 10.20 -2.45
CA ARG A 5 -9.96 10.37 -3.71
C ARG A 5 -8.47 10.10 -3.50
N PRO A 6 -7.91 9.05 -4.09
CA PRO A 6 -6.48 8.80 -4.04
C PRO A 6 -5.70 9.91 -4.76
N ASP A 7 -4.44 10.12 -4.40
CA ASP A 7 -3.56 11.07 -5.07
C ASP A 7 -3.02 10.50 -6.38
N LEU A 8 -2.89 9.15 -6.44
CA LEU A 8 -2.41 8.39 -7.58
C LEU A 8 -3.28 7.14 -7.78
N VAL A 9 -3.53 6.77 -9.03
CA VAL A 9 -4.15 5.49 -9.41
C VAL A 9 -3.26 4.87 -10.48
N VAL A 10 -2.82 3.63 -10.25
CA VAL A 10 -1.98 2.84 -11.16
C VAL A 10 -2.43 1.38 -11.13
N ARG A 11 -1.98 0.56 -12.09
CA ARG A 11 -2.38 -0.84 -12.18
C ARG A 11 -1.73 -1.71 -11.10
N SER A 12 -0.47 -1.45 -10.77
CA SER A 12 0.27 -2.26 -9.80
C SER A 12 1.29 -1.43 -9.03
N VAL A 13 1.85 -2.01 -7.98
CA VAL A 13 2.97 -1.42 -7.24
C VAL A 13 4.19 -1.17 -8.14
N HIS A 14 4.32 -1.91 -9.25
CA HIS A 14 5.42 -1.77 -10.21
C HIS A 14 5.27 -0.57 -11.15
N ASP A 15 4.07 0.01 -11.24
CA ASP A 15 3.77 1.16 -12.11
C ASP A 15 3.83 2.50 -11.35
N VAL A 16 4.15 2.45 -10.06
CA VAL A 16 4.34 3.66 -9.24
C VAL A 16 5.65 4.34 -9.61
N ASP A 17 5.60 5.63 -9.97
CA ASP A 17 6.82 6.45 -10.12
C ASP A 17 7.38 6.83 -8.74
N TYR A 18 8.22 5.96 -8.19
CA TYR A 18 8.86 6.16 -6.89
C TYR A 18 9.81 7.36 -6.87
N ASP A 19 10.40 7.73 -8.00
CA ASP A 19 11.22 8.93 -8.10
C ASP A 19 10.39 10.19 -8.00
N ALA A 20 9.21 10.20 -8.61
CA ALA A 20 8.26 11.29 -8.42
C ALA A 20 7.80 11.41 -6.97
N LEU A 21 7.57 10.29 -6.27
CA LEU A 21 7.26 10.31 -4.84
C LEU A 21 8.41 10.90 -4.00
N ARG A 22 9.65 10.49 -4.29
CA ARG A 22 10.84 11.05 -3.62
C ARG A 22 10.99 12.55 -3.86
N ARG A 23 10.78 13.03 -5.09
CA ARG A 23 10.79 14.46 -5.42
C ARG A 23 9.72 15.25 -4.67
N ARG A 24 8.60 14.61 -4.31
CA ARG A 24 7.53 15.18 -3.46
C ARG A 24 7.88 15.17 -1.97
N GLY A 25 9.03 14.65 -1.58
CA GLY A 25 9.44 14.55 -0.17
C GLY A 25 8.95 13.30 0.53
N ILE A 26 8.38 12.31 -0.19
CA ILE A 26 8.03 11.02 0.40
C ILE A 26 9.31 10.24 0.71
N ARG A 27 9.42 9.79 1.93
CA ARG A 27 10.57 9.04 2.49
C ARG A 27 10.17 7.65 2.95
N ALA A 28 8.88 7.42 3.20
CA ALA A 28 8.35 6.16 3.68
C ALA A 28 7.19 5.66 2.82
N LEU A 29 7.15 4.35 2.60
CA LEU A 29 6.11 3.65 1.84
C LEU A 29 5.43 2.63 2.75
N PHE A 30 4.12 2.74 2.91
CA PHE A 30 3.29 1.76 3.59
C PHE A 30 2.55 0.97 2.53
N TYR A 31 2.75 -0.33 2.51
CA TYR A 31 2.05 -1.22 1.59
C TYR A 31 0.98 -2.01 2.34
N ASP A 32 -0.20 -2.13 1.74
CA ASP A 32 -1.07 -3.24 2.10
C ASP A 32 -0.43 -4.56 1.66
N LEU A 33 -0.83 -5.65 2.28
CA LEU A 33 -0.26 -6.97 1.99
C LEU A 33 -1.08 -7.70 0.93
N GLU A 34 -2.30 -8.07 1.30
CA GLU A 34 -3.16 -8.92 0.49
C GLU A 34 -3.71 -8.17 -0.72
N ASN A 35 -3.63 -8.79 -1.88
CA ASN A 35 -3.99 -8.21 -3.20
C ASN A 35 -3.17 -6.98 -3.62
N THR A 36 -2.16 -6.58 -2.84
CA THR A 36 -1.25 -5.47 -3.16
C THR A 36 0.17 -5.95 -3.40
N LEU A 37 0.79 -6.62 -2.43
CA LEU A 37 2.13 -7.21 -2.53
C LEU A 37 2.10 -8.71 -2.86
N CYS A 38 1.10 -9.42 -2.36
CA CYS A 38 0.87 -10.85 -2.61
C CYS A 38 -0.62 -11.11 -2.84
N ARG A 39 -0.95 -12.29 -3.35
CA ARG A 39 -2.34 -12.72 -3.51
C ARG A 39 -2.99 -12.94 -2.14
N TRP A 40 -4.30 -12.82 -2.10
CA TRP A 40 -5.06 -13.05 -0.88
C TRP A 40 -4.80 -14.45 -0.29
N ARG A 41 -4.47 -14.50 1.01
CA ARG A 41 -4.11 -15.72 1.76
C ARG A 41 -2.91 -16.51 1.27
N ASP A 42 -2.22 -16.06 0.24
CA ASP A 42 -1.02 -16.74 -0.28
C ASP A 42 0.24 -16.34 0.52
N TRP A 43 0.32 -15.07 0.90
CA TRP A 43 1.43 -14.47 1.66
C TRP A 43 2.81 -14.90 1.15
N ASP A 44 2.92 -15.06 -0.16
CA ASP A 44 4.17 -15.32 -0.85
C ASP A 44 4.47 -14.17 -1.81
N LEU A 45 5.67 -13.60 -1.71
CA LEU A 45 6.10 -12.52 -2.58
C LEU A 45 6.71 -13.12 -3.85
N ASP A 46 6.23 -12.69 -4.99
CA ASP A 46 6.90 -13.03 -6.23
C ASP A 46 8.29 -12.38 -6.32
N ALA A 47 9.16 -12.95 -7.17
CA ALA A 47 10.54 -12.49 -7.33
C ALA A 47 10.61 -11.00 -7.77
N ARG A 48 9.64 -10.54 -8.56
CA ARG A 48 9.58 -9.16 -9.06
C ARG A 48 9.24 -8.17 -7.93
N THR A 49 8.27 -8.52 -7.09
CA THR A 49 7.90 -7.72 -5.92
C THR A 49 9.03 -7.69 -4.89
N HIS A 50 9.67 -8.84 -4.63
CA HIS A 50 10.82 -8.90 -3.75
C HIS A 50 11.98 -8.03 -4.25
N ALA A 51 12.30 -8.07 -5.55
CA ALA A 51 13.33 -7.24 -6.17
C ALA A 51 12.99 -5.74 -6.07
N LEU A 52 11.72 -5.35 -6.26
CA LEU A 52 11.26 -3.98 -6.10
C LEU A 52 11.49 -3.48 -4.68
N LEU A 53 11.05 -4.23 -3.66
CA LEU A 53 11.21 -3.84 -2.26
C LEU A 53 12.68 -3.69 -1.88
N ARG A 54 13.54 -4.62 -2.33
CA ARG A 54 14.99 -4.54 -2.14
C ARG A 54 15.56 -3.27 -2.77
N SER A 55 15.29 -3.01 -4.04
CA SER A 55 15.76 -1.82 -4.75
C SER A 55 15.33 -0.51 -4.06
N LEU A 56 14.10 -0.45 -3.56
CA LEU A 56 13.62 0.72 -2.83
C LEU A 56 14.36 0.90 -1.50
N ARG A 57 14.68 -0.20 -0.79
CA ARG A 57 15.49 -0.15 0.43
C ARG A 57 16.93 0.31 0.15
N GLU A 58 17.56 -0.20 -0.92
CA GLU A 58 18.90 0.24 -1.37
C GLU A 58 18.92 1.75 -1.69
N ARG A 59 17.79 2.29 -2.13
CA ARG A 59 17.59 3.73 -2.38
C ARG A 59 17.14 4.50 -1.13
N GLU A 60 17.35 3.94 0.06
CA GLU A 60 17.09 4.54 1.37
C GLU A 60 15.60 4.88 1.65
N MET A 61 14.67 4.28 0.89
CA MET A 61 13.26 4.41 1.21
C MET A 61 12.93 3.58 2.44
N GLN A 62 12.27 4.18 3.43
CA GLN A 62 11.69 3.44 4.55
C GLN A 62 10.45 2.69 4.04
N ILE A 63 10.30 1.44 4.43
CA ILE A 63 9.15 0.63 4.01
C ILE A 63 8.56 -0.06 5.24
N ALA A 64 7.24 -0.15 5.28
CA ALA A 64 6.51 -1.01 6.21
C ALA A 64 5.33 -1.67 5.49
N VAL A 65 4.98 -2.87 5.91
CA VAL A 65 3.72 -3.53 5.53
C VAL A 65 2.68 -3.23 6.62
N LEU A 66 1.52 -2.71 6.20
CA LEU A 66 0.42 -2.32 7.09
C LEU A 66 -0.86 -3.05 6.65
N THR A 67 -1.17 -4.18 7.29
CA THR A 67 -2.28 -5.04 6.90
C THR A 67 -3.33 -5.21 7.99
N ASN A 68 -4.60 -5.42 7.59
CA ASN A 68 -5.67 -5.82 8.49
C ASN A 68 -5.65 -7.32 8.81
N ALA A 69 -4.96 -8.11 8.01
CA ALA A 69 -4.78 -9.54 8.28
C ALA A 69 -3.98 -9.75 9.57
N TRP A 70 -4.29 -10.84 10.26
CA TRP A 70 -3.43 -11.34 11.31
C TRP A 70 -2.35 -12.22 10.67
N VAL A 71 -1.10 -11.82 10.77
CA VAL A 71 0.05 -12.56 10.23
C VAL A 71 0.88 -13.09 11.40
N PRO A 72 1.13 -14.41 11.47
CA PRO A 72 1.97 -14.98 12.53
C PRO A 72 3.37 -14.34 12.52
N PRO A 73 3.92 -13.96 13.69
CA PRO A 73 5.25 -13.32 13.75
C PRO A 73 6.39 -14.20 13.22
N ASP A 74 6.22 -15.52 13.29
CA ASP A 74 7.17 -16.54 12.83
C ASP A 74 6.94 -16.97 11.37
N HIS A 75 5.96 -16.36 10.67
CA HIS A 75 5.69 -16.67 9.28
C HIS A 75 6.89 -16.35 8.38
N ARG A 76 7.13 -17.18 7.36
CA ARG A 76 8.24 -17.03 6.38
C ARG A 76 8.29 -15.60 5.81
N LEU A 77 7.15 -15.06 5.38
CA LEU A 77 7.05 -13.69 4.85
C LEU A 77 7.58 -12.63 5.82
N VAL A 78 7.25 -12.74 7.13
CA VAL A 78 7.71 -11.78 8.14
C VAL A 78 9.22 -11.82 8.28
N ARG A 79 9.82 -13.00 8.21
CA ARG A 79 11.29 -13.15 8.23
C ARG A 79 11.93 -12.55 6.98
N GLU A 80 11.42 -12.88 5.79
CA GLU A 80 11.93 -12.37 4.50
C GLU A 80 11.87 -10.84 4.43
N LEU A 81 10.75 -10.25 4.86
CA LEU A 81 10.62 -8.79 4.96
C LEU A 81 11.53 -8.20 6.03
N GLY A 82 11.70 -8.91 7.16
CA GLY A 82 12.61 -8.52 8.24
C GLY A 82 14.08 -8.46 7.79
N GLU A 83 14.53 -9.39 6.93
CA GLU A 83 15.86 -9.39 6.33
C GLU A 83 16.11 -8.14 5.45
N LEU A 84 15.05 -7.58 4.86
CA LEU A 84 15.10 -6.31 4.13
C LEU A 84 14.92 -5.08 5.04
N GLY A 85 14.78 -5.27 6.35
CA GLY A 85 14.50 -4.20 7.30
C GLY A 85 13.09 -3.61 7.12
N ILE A 86 12.12 -4.43 6.69
CA ILE A 86 10.73 -4.03 6.46
C ILE A 86 9.83 -4.62 7.56
N PRO A 87 9.38 -3.82 8.53
CA PRO A 87 8.47 -4.29 9.56
C PRO A 87 7.07 -4.58 9.01
N VAL A 88 6.42 -5.60 9.59
CA VAL A 88 5.02 -5.94 9.33
C VAL A 88 4.16 -5.51 10.50
N VAL A 89 3.23 -4.60 10.27
CA VAL A 89 2.21 -4.16 11.23
C VAL A 89 0.91 -4.86 10.89
N ALA A 90 0.72 -6.05 11.46
CA ALA A 90 -0.47 -6.85 11.32
C ALA A 90 -1.63 -6.33 12.20
N SER A 91 -2.85 -6.76 11.89
CA SER A 91 -4.08 -6.37 12.62
C SER A 91 -4.21 -4.85 12.79
N ALA A 92 -3.86 -4.10 11.77
CA ALA A 92 -3.74 -2.64 11.80
C ALA A 92 -5.05 -1.91 12.01
N ARG A 93 -6.19 -2.57 11.75
CA ARG A 93 -7.56 -2.01 11.84
C ARG A 93 -7.74 -0.77 10.97
N LYS A 94 -7.20 -0.80 9.73
CA LYS A 94 -7.50 0.24 8.75
C LYS A 94 -9.02 0.30 8.50
N PRO A 95 -9.64 1.47 8.37
CA PRO A 95 -9.09 2.81 8.16
C PRO A 95 -8.85 3.63 9.44
N PHE A 96 -8.80 3.02 10.62
CA PHE A 96 -8.53 3.76 11.85
C PHE A 96 -7.08 4.23 11.92
N ARG A 97 -6.88 5.47 12.41
CA ARG A 97 -5.58 6.14 12.44
C ARG A 97 -4.51 5.44 13.31
N ARG A 98 -4.92 4.55 14.23
CA ARG A 98 -3.99 3.93 15.20
C ARG A 98 -2.86 3.15 14.52
N GLY A 99 -3.20 2.30 13.53
CA GLY A 99 -2.22 1.53 12.76
C GLY A 99 -1.23 2.45 12.04
N PHE A 100 -1.76 3.46 11.33
CA PHE A 100 -0.93 4.44 10.61
C PHE A 100 0.01 5.21 11.54
N ARG A 101 -0.48 5.73 12.68
CA ARG A 101 0.36 6.45 13.66
C ARG A 101 1.46 5.55 14.22
N ARG A 102 1.13 4.31 14.56
CA ARG A 102 2.12 3.33 15.05
C ARG A 102 3.22 3.11 14.02
N THR A 103 2.85 2.97 12.74
CA THR A 103 3.81 2.75 11.65
C THR A 103 4.68 3.98 11.39
N LEU A 104 4.09 5.19 11.43
CA LEU A 104 4.84 6.44 11.32
C LEU A 104 5.88 6.57 12.44
N ALA A 105 5.49 6.28 13.68
CA ALA A 105 6.39 6.32 14.83
C ALA A 105 7.51 5.26 14.72
N LEU A 106 7.16 4.05 14.26
CA LEU A 106 8.12 2.96 14.06
C LEU A 106 9.20 3.31 13.04
N LEU A 107 8.84 4.02 11.96
CA LEU A 107 9.78 4.44 10.92
C LEU A 107 10.40 5.82 11.19
N GLY A 108 9.99 6.52 12.24
CA GLY A 108 10.51 7.84 12.58
C GLY A 108 10.23 8.93 11.54
N VAL A 109 9.08 8.86 10.84
CA VAL A 109 8.73 9.81 9.77
C VAL A 109 7.42 10.55 10.05
N GLY A 110 7.33 11.76 9.50
CA GLY A 110 6.09 12.54 9.53
C GLY A 110 5.07 12.04 8.49
N SER A 111 3.78 12.27 8.75
CA SER A 111 2.71 11.81 7.85
C SER A 111 2.83 12.34 6.42
N ARG A 112 3.30 13.58 6.23
CA ARG A 112 3.51 14.17 4.90
C ARG A 112 4.68 13.58 4.14
N GLN A 113 5.55 12.81 4.83
CA GLN A 113 6.70 12.10 4.25
C GLN A 113 6.38 10.65 3.94
N ALA A 114 5.15 10.20 4.16
CA ALA A 114 4.73 8.82 3.96
C ALA A 114 3.65 8.71 2.88
N ALA A 115 3.69 7.60 2.14
CA ALA A 115 2.65 7.21 1.21
C ALA A 115 2.04 5.86 1.60
N MET A 116 0.72 5.73 1.51
CA MET A 116 0.00 4.46 1.61
C MET A 116 -0.31 3.95 0.22
N ILE A 117 0.07 2.73 -0.10
CA ILE A 117 -0.15 2.05 -1.37
C ILE A 117 -0.96 0.79 -1.08
N GLY A 118 -2.15 0.68 -1.67
CA GLY A 118 -3.05 -0.45 -1.44
C GLY A 118 -4.16 -0.52 -2.47
N ASP A 119 -4.93 -1.62 -2.45
CA ASP A 119 -5.98 -1.91 -3.41
C ASP A 119 -7.38 -1.47 -2.94
N GLN A 120 -7.52 -1.06 -1.68
CA GLN A 120 -8.82 -0.78 -1.09
C GLN A 120 -9.05 0.70 -0.77
N LEU A 121 -10.11 1.28 -1.35
CA LEU A 121 -10.51 2.67 -1.08
C LEU A 121 -10.90 2.92 0.37
N LEU A 122 -11.65 2.00 0.99
CA LEU A 122 -12.23 2.23 2.32
C LEU A 122 -11.23 1.98 3.46
N THR A 123 -10.18 1.22 3.23
CA THR A 123 -9.18 0.93 4.25
C THR A 123 -7.89 1.71 4.02
N ASP A 124 -7.32 1.62 2.82
CA ASP A 124 -6.01 2.17 2.51
C ASP A 124 -6.08 3.66 2.17
N VAL A 125 -6.92 4.02 1.19
CA VAL A 125 -7.06 5.41 0.77
C VAL A 125 -7.70 6.26 1.87
N LEU A 126 -8.85 5.84 2.40
CA LEU A 126 -9.52 6.58 3.47
C LEU A 126 -8.63 6.68 4.72
N GLY A 127 -8.03 5.56 5.14
CA GLY A 127 -7.16 5.53 6.32
C GLY A 127 -5.91 6.38 6.14
N GLY A 128 -5.25 6.29 4.98
CA GLY A 128 -4.10 7.11 4.61
C GLY A 128 -4.42 8.59 4.60
N LYS A 129 -5.49 8.98 3.89
CA LYS A 129 -5.96 10.38 3.85
C LYS A 129 -6.29 10.94 5.23
N ARG A 130 -7.03 10.19 6.04
CA ARG A 130 -7.35 10.60 7.43
C ARG A 130 -6.12 10.74 8.30
N SER A 131 -5.04 10.04 7.96
CA SER A 131 -3.76 10.07 8.66
C SER A 131 -2.78 11.10 8.08
N GLY A 132 -3.14 11.79 6.99
CA GLY A 132 -2.33 12.83 6.37
C GLY A 132 -1.26 12.32 5.42
N LEU A 133 -1.38 11.06 4.96
CA LEU A 133 -0.45 10.44 4.00
C LEU A 133 -0.84 10.77 2.55
N TYR A 134 0.15 10.71 1.67
CA TYR A 134 -0.08 10.53 0.23
C TYR A 134 -0.69 9.15 0.00
N THR A 135 -1.60 9.00 -0.96
CA THR A 135 -2.28 7.71 -1.18
C THR A 135 -2.23 7.30 -2.64
N ALA A 136 -1.83 6.07 -2.88
CA ALA A 136 -1.86 5.42 -4.18
C ALA A 136 -2.80 4.21 -4.14
N LEU A 137 -3.74 4.18 -5.08
CA LEU A 137 -4.62 3.03 -5.28
C LEU A 137 -4.06 2.18 -6.42
N VAL A 138 -3.94 0.89 -6.19
CA VAL A 138 -3.54 -0.11 -7.19
C VAL A 138 -4.68 -1.06 -7.49
N ASP A 139 -4.62 -1.74 -8.64
CA ASP A 139 -5.56 -2.82 -8.94
C ASP A 139 -5.20 -4.05 -8.09
N PRO A 140 -6.19 -4.83 -7.62
CA PRO A 140 -5.94 -6.03 -6.84
C PRO A 140 -5.28 -7.13 -7.68
N LEU A 141 -4.34 -7.89 -7.10
CA LEU A 141 -3.56 -8.93 -7.79
C LEU A 141 -4.35 -10.18 -8.21
N GLY A 142 -5.54 -10.41 -7.68
CA GLY A 142 -6.32 -11.63 -7.93
C GLY A 142 -7.66 -11.37 -8.61
N PRO A 143 -8.03 -12.19 -9.63
CA PRO A 143 -9.35 -12.08 -10.26
C PRO A 143 -10.48 -12.62 -9.38
N GLU A 144 -10.20 -13.48 -8.42
CA GLU A 144 -11.23 -14.26 -7.70
C GLU A 144 -11.88 -13.52 -6.53
N GLU A 145 -11.27 -12.46 -6.04
CA GLU A 145 -11.83 -11.61 -4.98
C GLU A 145 -12.02 -10.16 -5.40
N SER A 146 -11.84 -9.91 -6.67
CA SER A 146 -12.21 -8.63 -7.20
C SER A 146 -13.73 -8.42 -6.95
N ARG A 147 -14.02 -7.61 -5.97
CA ARG A 147 -15.20 -6.76 -6.06
C ARG A 147 -14.83 -5.55 -6.96
N PRO A 148 -14.25 -5.79 -8.19
CA PRO A 148 -13.64 -4.75 -9.01
C PRO A 148 -14.67 -3.84 -9.62
N THR A 149 -15.83 -4.40 -9.94
CA THR A 149 -16.83 -3.70 -10.75
C THR A 149 -17.51 -2.55 -10.01
N LYS A 150 -17.61 -2.61 -8.67
CA LYS A 150 -18.22 -1.53 -7.89
C LYS A 150 -17.20 -0.48 -7.47
N VAL A 151 -15.99 -0.91 -7.10
CA VAL A 151 -14.91 -0.01 -6.66
C VAL A 151 -14.32 0.73 -7.86
N ASN A 152 -14.01 0.03 -8.95
CA ASN A 152 -13.50 0.66 -10.17
C ASN A 152 -14.53 1.61 -10.81
N ARG A 153 -15.81 1.21 -10.90
CA ARG A 153 -16.88 2.12 -11.36
C ARG A 153 -17.05 3.34 -10.44
N TRP A 154 -16.82 3.18 -9.15
CA TRP A 154 -16.90 4.29 -8.22
C TRP A 154 -15.67 5.22 -8.33
N VAL A 155 -14.46 4.67 -8.54
CA VAL A 155 -13.23 5.43 -8.87
C VAL A 155 -13.39 6.15 -10.21
N GLU A 156 -13.91 5.49 -11.23
CA GLU A 156 -14.19 6.09 -12.55
C GLU A 156 -15.15 7.28 -12.44
N ARG A 157 -16.23 7.15 -11.66
CA ARG A 157 -17.15 8.25 -11.38
C ARG A 157 -16.51 9.42 -10.63
N LEU A 158 -15.61 9.11 -9.67
CA LEU A 158 -14.91 10.13 -8.89
C LEU A 158 -13.82 10.85 -9.67
N LEU A 159 -13.15 10.16 -10.58
CA LEU A 159 -12.02 10.69 -11.35
C LEU A 159 -12.44 11.28 -12.70
N GLY A 160 -13.70 11.10 -13.12
CA GLY A 160 -14.19 11.58 -14.42
C GLY A 160 -13.43 10.97 -15.61
N ARG A 161 -12.73 9.85 -15.42
CA ARG A 161 -11.97 9.16 -16.44
C ARG A 161 -12.56 7.78 -16.70
N ARG A 162 -12.88 7.50 -17.95
CA ARG A 162 -13.07 6.14 -18.45
C ARG A 162 -11.68 5.49 -18.51
N ILE A 163 -11.42 4.48 -17.69
CA ILE A 163 -10.29 3.58 -17.88
C ILE A 163 -10.69 2.70 -19.07
N PRO A 164 -9.91 2.63 -20.17
CA PRO A 164 -10.25 1.73 -21.27
C PRO A 164 -10.27 0.30 -20.76
N ALA A 165 -11.35 -0.40 -21.00
CA ALA A 165 -11.44 -1.84 -20.77
C ALA A 165 -10.44 -2.51 -21.75
N SER A 166 -9.51 -3.30 -21.21
CA SER A 166 -8.62 -4.19 -21.95
C SER A 166 -9.29 -5.54 -22.11
#